data_079cc25626c5db8635f710c4f6138080
#
_entry.id   079cc25626c5db8635f710c4f6138080
#
_cell.length_a   1.000
_cell.length_b   1.000
_cell.length_c   1.000
_cell.angle_alpha   90.00
_cell.angle_beta   90.00
_cell.angle_gamma   90.00
#
_symmetry.space_group_name_H-M   'P 1'
#
loop_
_entity.id
_entity.type
_entity.pdbx_description
1 polymer ?
#
loop_
_entity_poly.entity_id
_entity_poly.type
_entity_poly.pdbx_seq_one_letter_code
_entity_poly.pdbx_strand_id
1 'polypeptide(L)'
;FKDENDKLNLSAKDLGYSALVVSQFTLYGDTKKGFRPSFIKAARPPLAVDAYELFLAEMNRQGLKSVQHGEFGADMQVELCNDGPFTVMLDSDEIIKR
;
A
#
# COMPACT_ATOMS: atom_id res chain seq x y z
N PHE A 1 3.77 -0.75 15.32
CA PHE A 1 3.83 -1.91 16.22
C PHE A 1 3.99 -1.44 17.66
N LYS A 2 3.67 -2.33 18.59
CA LYS A 2 3.71 -2.01 20.01
C LYS A 2 5.15 -2.00 20.53
N ASP A 3 5.46 -1.00 21.35
CA ASP A 3 6.72 -0.93 22.09
C ASP A 3 6.63 -1.71 23.41
N GLU A 4 7.67 -1.63 24.23
CA GLU A 4 7.74 -2.30 25.54
C GLU A 4 6.65 -1.83 26.52
N ASN A 5 6.07 -0.65 26.29
CA ASN A 5 4.99 -0.08 27.09
C ASN A 5 3.61 -0.33 26.48
N ASP A 6 3.50 -1.24 25.52
CA ASP A 6 2.27 -1.62 24.83
C ASP A 6 1.64 -0.45 24.03
N LYS A 7 2.45 0.51 23.58
CA LYS A 7 2.02 1.65 22.77
C LYS A 7 2.47 1.49 21.33
N LEU A 8 1.62 1.88 20.38
CA LEU A 8 1.93 1.84 18.95
C LEU A 8 2.96 2.90 18.60
N ASN A 9 4.22 2.56 18.66
CA ASN A 9 5.31 3.49 18.54
C ASN A 9 6.51 3.00 17.72
N LEU A 10 6.46 1.77 17.23
CA LEU A 10 7.54 1.17 16.46
C LEU A 10 7.12 0.93 15.02
N SER A 11 8.04 1.20 14.09
CA SER A 11 7.86 0.93 12.67
C SER A 11 8.33 -0.48 12.31
N ALA A 12 7.93 -0.95 11.13
CA ALA A 12 8.46 -2.20 10.57
C ALA A 12 9.99 -2.14 10.42
N LYS A 13 10.52 -0.97 10.08
CA LYS A 13 11.97 -0.74 10.00
C LYS A 13 12.65 -0.96 11.36
N ASP A 14 12.09 -0.41 12.43
CA ASP A 14 12.64 -0.55 13.79
C ASP A 14 12.73 -2.01 14.21
N LEU A 15 11.77 -2.82 13.81
CA LEU A 15 11.68 -4.22 14.20
C LEU A 15 12.34 -5.18 13.22
N GLY A 16 12.91 -4.69 12.13
CA GLY A 16 13.52 -5.52 11.11
C GLY A 16 12.53 -6.38 10.35
N TYR A 17 11.32 -5.88 10.14
CA TYR A 17 10.28 -6.58 9.39
C TYR A 17 10.37 -6.32 7.90
N SER A 18 9.64 -7.12 7.15
CA SER A 18 9.57 -7.05 5.69
C SER A 18 8.26 -6.44 5.24
N ALA A 19 8.19 -6.07 3.97
CA ALA A 19 6.99 -5.54 3.35
C ALA A 19 6.65 -6.31 2.07
N LEU A 20 5.37 -6.45 1.80
CA LEU A 20 4.84 -6.89 0.51
C LEU A 20 4.01 -5.76 -0.07
N VAL A 21 4.40 -5.30 -1.25
CA VAL A 21 3.74 -4.18 -1.93
C VAL A 21 2.92 -4.71 -3.09
N VAL A 22 1.64 -4.38 -3.11
CA VAL A 22 0.71 -4.81 -4.16
C VAL A 22 -0.03 -3.60 -4.69
N SER A 23 0.01 -3.38 -6.00
CA SER A 23 -0.77 -2.31 -6.63
C SER A 23 -2.26 -2.67 -6.61
N GLN A 24 -3.13 -1.65 -6.40
CA GLN A 24 -4.56 -1.88 -6.29
C GLN A 24 -5.34 -0.65 -6.76
N PHE A 25 -5.69 -0.59 -8.04
CA PHE A 25 -6.43 0.55 -8.58
C PHE A 25 -7.89 0.56 -8.12
N THR A 26 -8.45 -0.58 -7.76
CA THR A 26 -9.85 -0.69 -7.34
C THR A 26 -10.16 0.02 -6.03
N LEU A 27 -9.13 0.50 -5.31
CA LEU A 27 -9.33 1.40 -4.17
C LEU A 27 -10.04 2.70 -4.57
N TYR A 28 -9.95 3.10 -5.85
CA TYR A 28 -10.67 4.24 -6.41
C TYR A 28 -12.04 3.86 -6.96
N GLY A 29 -12.52 2.66 -6.69
CA GLY A 29 -13.83 2.22 -7.16
C GLY A 29 -14.96 3.09 -6.62
N ASP A 30 -15.74 3.67 -7.54
CA ASP A 30 -16.91 4.48 -7.21
C ASP A 30 -18.16 3.66 -7.50
N THR A 31 -18.96 3.41 -6.49
CA THR A 31 -20.16 2.57 -6.56
C THR A 31 -21.45 3.38 -6.46
N LYS A 32 -21.38 4.70 -6.63
CA LYS A 32 -22.54 5.58 -6.46
C LYS A 32 -23.60 5.39 -7.52
N LYS A 33 -23.24 4.92 -8.71
CA LYS A 33 -24.15 4.76 -9.83
C LYS A 33 -24.20 3.30 -10.30
N GLY A 34 -25.36 2.63 -10.08
CA GLY A 34 -25.62 1.30 -10.61
C GLY A 34 -24.76 0.21 -10.02
N PHE A 35 -24.67 -0.93 -10.73
CA PHE A 35 -23.98 -2.12 -10.26
C PHE A 35 -22.52 -2.20 -10.70
N ARG A 36 -22.09 -1.34 -11.62
CA ARG A 36 -20.71 -1.32 -12.10
C ARG A 36 -19.91 -0.27 -11.38
N PRO A 37 -18.82 -0.63 -10.69
CA PRO A 37 -17.94 0.37 -10.12
C PRO A 37 -17.22 1.14 -11.22
N SER A 38 -17.04 2.44 -11.00
CA SER A 38 -16.25 3.29 -11.88
C SER A 38 -14.85 3.46 -11.31
N PHE A 39 -13.82 3.37 -12.16
CA PHE A 39 -12.43 3.54 -11.77
C PHE A 39 -11.79 4.76 -12.45
N ILE A 40 -12.61 5.74 -12.85
CA ILE A 40 -12.14 6.94 -13.56
C ILE A 40 -11.08 7.70 -12.78
N LYS A 41 -11.19 7.71 -11.44
CA LYS A 41 -10.25 8.46 -10.58
C LYS A 41 -8.90 7.77 -10.41
N ALA A 42 -8.78 6.50 -10.77
CA ALA A 42 -7.52 5.80 -10.70
C ALA A 42 -6.58 6.28 -11.80
N ALA A 43 -5.31 6.50 -11.46
CA ALA A 43 -4.31 6.86 -12.46
C ALA A 43 -4.11 5.70 -13.45
N ARG A 44 -3.79 6.04 -14.69
CA ARG A 44 -3.54 5.08 -15.76
C ARG A 44 -2.06 5.01 -16.10
N PRO A 45 -1.60 3.89 -16.70
CA PRO A 45 -0.26 3.86 -17.28
C PRO A 45 -0.07 4.95 -18.36
N PRO A 46 1.12 5.52 -18.54
CA PRO A 46 2.36 5.16 -17.85
C PRO A 46 2.51 5.74 -16.44
N LEU A 47 1.76 6.77 -16.08
CA LEU A 47 1.89 7.43 -14.77
C LEU A 47 1.75 6.47 -13.60
N ALA A 48 0.75 5.60 -13.62
CA ALA A 48 0.50 4.66 -12.53
C ALA A 48 1.67 3.69 -12.34
N VAL A 49 2.25 3.21 -13.45
CA VAL A 49 3.42 2.30 -13.41
C VAL A 49 4.63 3.02 -12.86
N ASP A 50 4.90 4.24 -13.34
CA ASP A 50 6.05 5.03 -12.90
C ASP A 50 5.96 5.35 -11.41
N ALA A 51 4.77 5.70 -10.92
CA ALA A 51 4.55 5.97 -9.50
C ALA A 51 4.77 4.71 -8.65
N TYR A 52 4.30 3.57 -9.13
CA TYR A 52 4.49 2.28 -8.44
C TYR A 52 5.98 1.91 -8.36
N GLU A 53 6.70 2.04 -9.47
CA GLU A 53 8.14 1.78 -9.52
C GLU A 53 8.91 2.70 -8.57
N LEU A 54 8.54 3.97 -8.53
CA LEU A 54 9.16 4.95 -7.64
C LEU A 54 8.90 4.60 -6.17
N PHE A 55 7.68 4.17 -5.85
CA PHE A 55 7.33 3.72 -4.51
C PHE A 55 8.16 2.51 -4.08
N LEU A 56 8.31 1.52 -4.97
CA LEU A 56 9.13 0.34 -4.70
C LEU A 56 10.59 0.72 -4.46
N ALA A 57 11.14 1.61 -5.27
CA ALA A 57 12.51 2.08 -5.11
C ALA A 57 12.71 2.74 -3.74
N GLU A 58 11.76 3.59 -3.33
CA GLU A 58 11.82 4.24 -2.03
C GLU A 58 11.68 3.23 -0.87
N MET A 59 10.79 2.27 -0.98
CA MET A 59 10.65 1.22 0.02
C MET A 59 11.94 0.43 0.20
N ASN A 60 12.61 0.09 -0.91
CA ASN A 60 13.90 -0.61 -0.85
C ASN A 60 14.99 0.24 -0.19
N ARG A 61 14.93 1.56 -0.33
CA ARG A 61 15.88 2.49 0.27
C ARG A 61 15.69 2.64 1.78
N GLN A 62 14.51 2.36 2.31
CA GLN A 62 14.16 2.65 3.71
C GLN A 62 14.78 1.70 4.75
N GLY A 63 15.41 0.62 4.34
CA GLY A 63 16.13 -0.26 5.27
C GLY A 63 15.29 -1.33 5.95
N LEU A 64 14.17 -1.73 5.33
CA LEU A 64 13.43 -2.90 5.76
C LEU A 64 14.25 -4.17 5.53
N LYS A 65 13.90 -5.25 6.23
CA LYS A 65 14.57 -6.54 6.06
C LYS A 65 14.50 -7.01 4.61
N SER A 66 13.32 -6.95 4.01
CA SER A 66 13.13 -7.21 2.59
C SER A 66 11.88 -6.51 2.09
N VAL A 67 11.84 -6.19 0.81
CA VAL A 67 10.66 -5.65 0.12
C VAL A 67 10.38 -6.54 -1.07
N GLN A 68 9.23 -7.17 -1.07
CA GLN A 68 8.74 -7.96 -2.19
C GLN A 68 7.49 -7.27 -2.76
N HIS A 69 7.12 -7.62 -3.98
CA HIS A 69 6.00 -6.98 -4.63
C HIS A 69 5.28 -7.93 -5.59
N GLY A 70 4.04 -7.60 -5.89
CA GLY A 70 3.31 -8.22 -6.97
C GLY A 70 3.69 -7.64 -8.32
N GLU A 71 3.00 -8.05 -9.36
CA GLU A 71 3.18 -7.55 -10.71
C GLU A 71 2.07 -6.55 -11.04
N PHE A 72 2.46 -5.36 -11.48
CA PHE A 72 1.50 -4.30 -11.81
C PHE A 72 0.53 -4.76 -12.91
N GLY A 73 -0.76 -4.62 -12.66
CA GLY A 73 -1.80 -4.96 -13.63
C GLY A 73 -2.10 -6.45 -13.77
N ALA A 74 -1.40 -7.31 -13.06
CA ALA A 74 -1.66 -8.74 -13.11
C ALA A 74 -2.87 -9.12 -12.26
N ASP A 75 -3.49 -10.24 -12.62
CA ASP A 75 -4.50 -10.87 -11.79
C ASP A 75 -3.78 -11.69 -10.72
N MET A 76 -3.88 -11.24 -9.47
CA MET A 76 -3.11 -11.80 -8.37
C MET A 76 -4.02 -12.40 -7.30
N GLN A 77 -3.58 -13.51 -6.72
CA GLN A 77 -4.15 -14.04 -5.50
C GLN A 77 -3.22 -13.69 -4.34
N VAL A 78 -3.76 -13.06 -3.30
CA VAL A 78 -2.99 -12.62 -2.14
C VAL A 78 -3.48 -13.37 -0.91
N GLU A 79 -2.61 -14.20 -0.34
CA GLU A 79 -2.88 -14.89 0.92
C GLU A 79 -2.20 -14.13 2.05
N LEU A 80 -2.94 -13.85 3.11
CA LEU A 80 -2.39 -13.15 4.26
C LEU A 80 -3.12 -13.55 5.53
N CYS A 81 -2.42 -13.36 6.64
CA CYS A 81 -3.02 -13.43 7.97
C CYS A 81 -2.93 -12.04 8.59
N ASN A 82 -4.08 -11.40 8.78
CA ASN A 82 -4.13 -10.06 9.38
C ASN A 82 -4.18 -10.19 10.90
N ASP A 83 -3.01 -10.11 11.49
CA ASP A 83 -2.85 -10.26 12.94
C ASP A 83 -3.16 -8.92 13.62
N GLY A 84 -4.14 -8.96 14.47
CA GLY A 84 -4.62 -7.78 15.15
C GLY A 84 -6.14 -7.68 15.16
N PRO A 85 -6.96 -7.60 14.08
CA PRO A 85 -6.53 -7.07 12.79
C PRO A 85 -6.19 -5.59 12.87
N PHE A 86 -5.25 -5.16 12.04
CA PHE A 86 -4.80 -3.76 12.03
C PHE A 86 -4.64 -3.29 10.58
N THR A 87 -5.46 -2.32 10.19
CA THR A 87 -5.46 -1.76 8.85
C THR A 87 -5.53 -0.25 8.94
N VAL A 88 -4.68 0.44 8.20
CA VAL A 88 -4.61 1.90 8.17
C VAL A 88 -4.67 2.38 6.74
N MET A 89 -5.52 3.37 6.48
CA MET A 89 -5.58 4.06 5.19
C MET A 89 -4.71 5.30 5.25
N LEU A 90 -3.78 5.42 4.30
CA LEU A 90 -2.95 6.61 4.13
C LEU A 90 -3.24 7.22 2.77
N ASP A 91 -3.77 8.43 2.76
CA ASP A 91 -4.06 9.19 1.54
C ASP A 91 -3.10 10.38 1.48
N SER A 92 -2.35 10.47 0.38
CA SER A 92 -1.36 11.53 0.22
C SER A 92 -2.00 12.93 0.22
N ASP A 93 -3.24 13.06 -0.23
CA ASP A 93 -3.95 14.35 -0.21
C ASP A 93 -4.25 14.82 1.21
N GLU A 94 -4.33 13.91 2.16
CA GLU A 94 -4.59 14.22 3.57
C GLU A 94 -3.30 14.41 4.37
N ILE A 95 -2.24 13.65 4.07
CA ILE A 95 -1.02 13.64 4.88
C ILE A 95 0.08 14.55 4.35
N ILE A 96 0.05 14.91 3.06
CA ILE A 96 1.02 15.82 2.47
C ILE A 96 0.40 17.21 2.37
N LYS A 97 0.98 18.16 3.08
CA LYS A 97 0.59 19.57 2.99
C LYS A 97 1.17 20.17 1.71
N ARG A 98 0.29 20.70 0.88
CA ARG A 98 0.66 21.31 -0.39
C ARG A 98 0.38 22.80 -0.37
#